data_c05468278ca92400d9eada047db7d0e2
#
_entry.id   c05468278ca92400d9eada047db7d0e2
#
_cell.length_a   1.000
_cell.length_b   1.000
_cell.length_c   1.000
_cell.angle_alpha   90.00
_cell.angle_beta   90.00
_cell.angle_gamma   90.00
#
_symmetry.space_group_name_H-M   'P 1'
#
loop_
_entity.id
_entity.type
_entity.pdbx_description
1 polymer ?
#
loop_
_entity_poly.entity_id
_entity_poly.type
_entity_poly.pdbx_seq_one_letter_code
_entity_poly.pdbx_strand_id
1 'polypeptide(L)'
;MDNARPAIYHLSVIFEKLLNNVMVRLTCGRPKSFDKEIALEKALDVFWTQGYDGASLKDLTQAMGINKPSMYATFGNKEQLYFQAVEMYKNREGAPFFSALEQPQIRDVIETIFSRTAEAKCSNEKNKGCLMIQSSLACSDESSVVKISALKMRAEFIQLIQNRFERAANDGQLVQNADIQVMTHYAVTMLDGLQIHSIDSPPPEMLESVAKIAAEHLFQFCLPLSSQ
;
A
#
# COMPACT_ATOMS: atom_id res chain seq x y z
N MET A 1 -21.80 23.98 -13.03
CA MET A 1 -21.01 22.88 -13.64
C MET A 1 -19.68 22.85 -12.91
N ASP A 2 -19.70 22.26 -11.72
CA ASP A 2 -18.51 22.18 -10.84
C ASP A 2 -17.79 20.87 -11.13
N ASN A 3 -16.54 21.03 -11.58
CA ASN A 3 -15.62 19.95 -11.89
C ASN A 3 -15.02 19.43 -10.55
N ALA A 4 -15.67 18.46 -9.93
CA ALA A 4 -15.11 17.73 -8.80
C ALA A 4 -13.89 16.92 -9.28
N ARG A 5 -12.70 17.42 -9.04
CA ARG A 5 -11.45 16.65 -9.23
C ARG A 5 -11.41 15.53 -8.19
N PRO A 6 -11.02 14.31 -8.58
CA PRO A 6 -11.06 13.16 -7.66
C PRO A 6 -10.17 13.37 -6.44
N ALA A 7 -10.61 12.87 -5.29
CA ALA A 7 -9.99 12.99 -3.96
C ALA A 7 -8.52 12.55 -3.87
N ILE A 8 -8.03 11.83 -4.87
CA ILE A 8 -6.64 11.36 -4.99
C ILE A 8 -5.63 12.52 -5.06
N TYR A 9 -6.02 13.69 -5.62
CA TYR A 9 -5.16 14.86 -5.70
C TYR A 9 -4.95 15.58 -4.36
N HIS A 10 -5.86 15.42 -3.40
CA HIS A 10 -5.69 16.06 -2.08
C HIS A 10 -4.65 15.40 -1.19
N LEU A 11 -4.41 14.11 -1.36
CA LEU A 11 -3.40 13.36 -0.60
C LEU A 11 -1.97 13.70 -1.03
N SER A 12 -1.75 13.92 -2.33
CA SER A 12 -0.44 14.34 -2.86
C SER A 12 -0.05 15.74 -2.37
N VAL A 13 -1.00 16.65 -2.30
CA VAL A 13 -0.75 18.07 -1.92
C VAL A 13 -0.41 18.24 -0.43
N ILE A 14 -0.99 17.43 0.45
CA ILE A 14 -0.68 17.50 1.90
C ILE A 14 0.71 16.92 2.16
N PHE A 15 1.08 15.87 1.44
CA PHE A 15 2.39 15.24 1.55
C PHE A 15 3.50 16.11 0.92
N GLU A 16 3.23 16.77 -0.22
CA GLU A 16 4.14 17.76 -0.80
C GLU A 16 4.41 18.95 0.14
N LYS A 17 3.41 19.42 0.88
CA LYS A 17 3.61 20.50 1.86
C LYS A 17 4.47 20.07 3.05
N LEU A 18 4.43 18.82 3.46
CA LEU A 18 5.32 18.29 4.50
C LEU A 18 6.75 18.08 3.99
N LEU A 19 6.92 17.67 2.73
CA LEU A 19 8.24 17.50 2.10
C LEU A 19 8.89 18.86 1.75
N ASN A 20 8.12 19.84 1.28
CA ASN A 20 8.66 21.15 0.90
C ASN A 20 9.14 22.00 2.08
N ASN A 21 8.69 21.74 3.30
CA ASN A 21 9.23 22.42 4.50
C ASN A 21 10.60 21.88 4.94
N VAL A 22 11.11 20.81 4.33
CA VAL A 22 12.43 20.22 4.64
C VAL A 22 13.47 20.50 3.56
N MET A 23 13.07 21.02 2.39
CA MET A 23 13.98 21.28 1.27
C MET A 23 14.42 22.74 1.16
N VAL A 24 15.46 23.15 1.90
CA VAL A 24 16.37 24.21 1.44
C VAL A 24 17.80 23.97 1.94
N ARG A 25 18.65 23.44 1.05
CA ARG A 25 20.01 23.96 0.77
C ARG A 25 20.68 23.10 -0.28
N LEU A 26 20.69 23.58 -1.52
CA LEU A 26 21.51 23.06 -2.60
C LEU A 26 22.99 23.40 -2.30
N THR A 27 23.76 22.40 -1.89
CA THR A 27 25.22 22.46 -2.03
C THR A 27 25.60 21.71 -3.29
N CYS A 28 26.31 22.36 -4.18
CA CYS A 28 26.88 21.81 -5.40
C CYS A 28 27.84 20.66 -5.04
N GLY A 29 27.37 19.45 -5.05
CA GLY A 29 28.12 18.22 -4.77
C GLY A 29 28.50 17.56 -6.09
N ARG A 30 29.70 16.93 -6.10
CA ARG A 30 30.19 16.03 -7.15
C ARG A 30 29.04 15.13 -7.67
N PRO A 31 28.91 14.88 -8.99
CA PRO A 31 27.86 14.02 -9.52
C PRO A 31 27.76 12.71 -8.72
N LYS A 32 26.56 12.34 -8.29
CA LYS A 32 26.34 11.11 -7.51
C LYS A 32 26.78 9.93 -8.36
N SER A 33 27.69 9.12 -7.85
CA SER A 33 28.24 7.95 -8.56
C SER A 33 27.29 6.74 -8.57
N PHE A 34 26.03 6.90 -8.17
CA PHE A 34 25.05 5.84 -8.09
C PHE A 34 23.66 6.33 -8.51
N ASP A 35 22.83 5.42 -9.00
CA ASP A 35 21.44 5.67 -9.32
C ASP A 35 20.61 5.72 -8.03
N LYS A 36 19.91 6.84 -7.85
CA LYS A 36 19.09 7.09 -6.64
C LYS A 36 17.91 6.13 -6.56
N GLU A 37 17.27 5.84 -7.69
CA GLU A 37 16.08 4.99 -7.73
C GLU A 37 16.44 3.54 -7.43
N ILE A 38 17.50 3.04 -8.03
CA ILE A 38 18.03 1.68 -7.76
C ILE A 38 18.45 1.56 -6.29
N ALA A 39 19.12 2.57 -5.73
CA ALA A 39 19.52 2.54 -4.33
C ALA A 39 18.29 2.53 -3.40
N LEU A 40 17.26 3.31 -3.71
CA LEU A 40 16.02 3.34 -2.94
C LEU A 40 15.27 2.00 -3.02
N GLU A 41 15.24 1.36 -4.18
CA GLU A 41 14.67 0.03 -4.36
C GLU A 41 15.37 -1.02 -3.47
N LYS A 42 16.70 -0.97 -3.40
CA LYS A 42 17.47 -1.86 -2.51
C LYS A 42 17.17 -1.58 -1.03
N ALA A 43 16.99 -0.31 -0.65
CA ALA A 43 16.59 0.04 0.70
C ALA A 43 15.17 -0.46 1.01
N LEU A 44 14.24 -0.34 0.06
CA LEU A 44 12.89 -0.89 0.17
C LEU A 44 12.94 -2.40 0.43
N ASP A 45 13.76 -3.14 -0.30
CA ASP A 45 13.92 -4.58 -0.12
C ASP A 45 14.37 -4.95 1.30
N VAL A 46 15.30 -4.17 1.87
CA VAL A 46 15.76 -4.38 3.25
C VAL A 46 14.65 -4.09 4.26
N PHE A 47 13.98 -2.95 4.13
CA PHE A 47 12.87 -2.60 5.03
C PHE A 47 11.72 -3.60 4.94
N TRP A 48 11.41 -4.09 3.75
CA TRP A 48 10.33 -5.04 3.55
C TRP A 48 10.64 -6.42 4.14
N THR A 49 11.91 -6.80 4.17
CA THR A 49 12.35 -8.11 4.68
C THR A 49 12.58 -8.11 6.19
N GLN A 50 13.14 -7.01 6.73
CA GLN A 50 13.61 -6.94 8.13
C GLN A 50 12.72 -6.05 9.01
N GLY A 51 11.77 -5.34 8.41
CA GLY A 51 11.01 -4.27 9.09
C GLY A 51 11.87 -3.03 9.33
N TYR A 52 11.24 -1.97 9.83
CA TYR A 52 11.95 -0.72 10.12
C TYR A 52 13.00 -0.90 11.21
N ASP A 53 12.63 -1.51 12.33
CA ASP A 53 13.54 -1.64 13.48
C ASP A 53 14.70 -2.60 13.21
N GLY A 54 14.43 -3.71 12.54
CA GLY A 54 15.45 -4.71 12.18
C GLY A 54 16.46 -4.24 11.14
N ALA A 55 16.07 -3.31 10.25
CA ALA A 55 16.96 -2.79 9.20
C ALA A 55 18.05 -1.88 9.79
N SER A 56 19.29 -2.36 9.91
CA SER A 56 20.40 -1.53 10.38
C SER A 56 20.91 -0.58 9.28
N LEU A 57 21.55 0.54 9.69
CA LEU A 57 22.23 1.43 8.73
C LEU A 57 23.32 0.73 7.93
N LYS A 58 23.92 -0.32 8.49
CA LYS A 58 24.92 -1.14 7.81
C LYS A 58 24.27 -1.96 6.70
N ASP A 59 23.16 -2.64 6.99
CA ASP A 59 22.44 -3.46 6.01
C ASP A 59 21.91 -2.59 4.87
N LEU A 60 21.31 -1.44 5.20
CA LEU A 60 20.82 -0.49 4.23
C LEU A 60 21.94 0.00 3.29
N THR A 61 23.04 0.52 3.84
CA THR A 61 24.15 1.05 3.02
C THR A 61 24.82 -0.03 2.20
N GLN A 62 24.95 -1.24 2.73
CA GLN A 62 25.48 -2.39 2.01
C GLN A 62 24.58 -2.80 0.85
N ALA A 63 23.27 -2.93 1.06
CA ALA A 63 22.32 -3.27 0.01
C ALA A 63 22.25 -2.19 -1.07
N MET A 64 22.23 -0.92 -0.68
CA MET A 64 22.22 0.24 -1.57
C MET A 64 23.53 0.42 -2.35
N GLY A 65 24.63 -0.24 -1.97
CA GLY A 65 25.94 -0.08 -2.59
C GLY A 65 26.58 1.30 -2.36
N ILE A 66 26.23 1.99 -1.27
CA ILE A 66 26.70 3.35 -0.96
C ILE A 66 27.22 3.44 0.48
N ASN A 67 28.06 4.44 0.76
CA ASN A 67 28.50 4.68 2.11
C ASN A 67 27.50 5.52 2.93
N LYS A 68 27.65 5.53 4.27
CA LYS A 68 26.76 6.29 5.17
C LYS A 68 26.69 7.79 4.83
N PRO A 69 27.81 8.52 4.60
CA PRO A 69 27.74 9.93 4.20
C PRO A 69 26.90 10.16 2.95
N SER A 70 27.03 9.31 1.92
CA SER A 70 26.25 9.40 0.68
C SER A 70 24.75 9.14 0.92
N MET A 71 24.44 8.16 1.79
CA MET A 71 23.07 7.87 2.19
C MET A 71 22.43 9.09 2.87
N TYR A 72 23.08 9.65 3.90
CA TYR A 72 22.57 10.83 4.60
C TYR A 72 22.41 12.05 3.69
N ALA A 73 23.38 12.29 2.81
CA ALA A 73 23.36 13.42 1.87
C ALA A 73 22.24 13.30 0.82
N THR A 74 21.80 12.05 0.48
CA THR A 74 20.84 11.81 -0.60
C THR A 74 19.43 11.57 -0.10
N PHE A 75 19.29 10.84 0.99
CA PHE A 75 18.01 10.35 1.48
C PHE A 75 17.63 10.90 2.87
N GLY A 76 18.58 11.53 3.55
CA GLY A 76 18.41 11.97 4.93
C GLY A 76 18.67 10.84 5.93
N ASN A 77 18.01 10.89 7.07
CA ASN A 77 18.13 9.88 8.11
C ASN A 77 17.37 8.58 7.73
N LYS A 78 17.48 7.54 8.56
CA LYS A 78 16.83 6.24 8.34
C LYS A 78 15.31 6.38 8.18
N GLU A 79 14.69 7.25 8.95
CA GLU A 79 13.26 7.51 8.91
C GLU A 79 12.85 8.15 7.57
N GLN A 80 13.58 9.17 7.12
CA GLN A 80 13.33 9.82 5.83
C GLN A 80 13.56 8.86 4.66
N LEU A 81 14.58 8.00 4.73
CA LEU A 81 14.80 6.94 3.75
C LEU A 81 13.63 5.95 3.74
N TYR A 82 13.13 5.56 4.92
CA TYR A 82 12.00 4.66 5.04
C TYR A 82 10.74 5.23 4.40
N PHE A 83 10.40 6.50 4.65
CA PHE A 83 9.23 7.12 4.03
C PHE A 83 9.34 7.22 2.50
N GLN A 84 10.55 7.48 1.97
CA GLN A 84 10.77 7.43 0.53
C GLN A 84 10.59 6.01 -0.03
N ALA A 85 11.05 4.99 0.70
CA ALA A 85 10.85 3.59 0.32
C ALA A 85 9.36 3.18 0.36
N VAL A 86 8.61 3.62 1.38
CA VAL A 86 7.15 3.40 1.47
C VAL A 86 6.42 4.05 0.30
N GLU A 87 6.79 5.26 -0.08
CA GLU A 87 6.16 5.93 -1.22
C GLU A 87 6.45 5.19 -2.54
N MET A 88 7.67 4.70 -2.73
CA MET A 88 8.01 3.83 -3.86
C MET A 88 7.18 2.55 -3.86
N TYR A 89 7.02 1.90 -2.70
CA TYR A 89 6.18 0.72 -2.53
C TYR A 89 4.73 0.98 -2.93
N LYS A 90 4.14 2.06 -2.45
CA LYS A 90 2.76 2.45 -2.78
C LYS A 90 2.56 2.65 -4.28
N ASN A 91 3.51 3.30 -4.94
CA ASN A 91 3.43 3.60 -6.37
C ASN A 91 3.64 2.35 -7.24
N ARG A 92 4.39 1.36 -6.78
CA ARG A 92 4.66 0.12 -7.52
C ARG A 92 3.62 -0.96 -7.21
N GLU A 93 3.54 -1.35 -5.94
CA GLU A 93 2.71 -2.47 -5.51
C GLU A 93 1.24 -2.08 -5.29
N GLY A 94 1.00 -0.83 -4.90
CA GLY A 94 -0.36 -0.30 -4.64
C GLY A 94 -1.09 0.16 -5.89
N ALA A 95 -0.39 0.59 -6.95
CA ALA A 95 -1.01 1.17 -8.14
C ALA A 95 -2.07 0.27 -8.79
N PRO A 96 -1.87 -1.06 -8.95
CA PRO A 96 -2.90 -1.94 -9.50
C PRO A 96 -4.16 -2.00 -8.63
N PHE A 97 -4.01 -1.94 -7.30
CA PHE A 97 -5.12 -1.92 -6.37
C PHE A 97 -5.93 -0.61 -6.49
N PHE A 98 -5.26 0.54 -6.48
CA PHE A 98 -5.93 1.83 -6.63
C PHE A 98 -6.64 1.95 -7.98
N SER A 99 -6.03 1.46 -9.06
CA SER A 99 -6.67 1.40 -10.38
C SER A 99 -7.94 0.54 -10.38
N ALA A 100 -7.97 -0.55 -9.61
CA ALA A 100 -9.15 -1.41 -9.51
C ALA A 100 -10.33 -0.69 -8.83
N LEU A 101 -10.09 0.17 -7.83
CA LEU A 101 -11.14 0.94 -7.16
C LEU A 101 -11.86 1.94 -8.09
N GLU A 102 -11.25 2.31 -9.21
CA GLU A 102 -11.85 3.24 -10.18
C GLU A 102 -12.76 2.55 -11.20
N GLN A 103 -12.83 1.24 -11.21
CA GLN A 103 -13.74 0.52 -12.11
C GLN A 103 -15.20 0.91 -11.82
N PRO A 104 -16.06 1.01 -12.87
CA PRO A 104 -17.43 1.50 -12.71
C PRO A 104 -18.32 0.55 -11.90
N GLN A 105 -18.16 -0.75 -12.10
CA GLN A 105 -19.00 -1.77 -11.46
C GLN A 105 -18.37 -2.28 -10.17
N ILE A 106 -19.14 -2.30 -9.09
CA ILE A 106 -18.62 -2.74 -7.78
C ILE A 106 -18.24 -4.22 -7.77
N ARG A 107 -18.91 -5.06 -8.55
CA ARG A 107 -18.57 -6.48 -8.67
C ARG A 107 -17.18 -6.66 -9.28
N ASP A 108 -16.85 -5.89 -10.32
CA ASP A 108 -15.55 -5.92 -10.98
C ASP A 108 -14.45 -5.42 -10.04
N VAL A 109 -14.75 -4.37 -9.25
CA VAL A 109 -13.85 -3.88 -8.20
C VAL A 109 -13.52 -4.99 -7.20
N ILE A 110 -14.56 -5.61 -6.61
CA ILE A 110 -14.39 -6.67 -5.61
C ILE A 110 -13.57 -7.82 -6.20
N GLU A 111 -13.96 -8.33 -7.38
CA GLU A 111 -13.25 -9.41 -8.04
C GLU A 111 -11.78 -9.05 -8.28
N THR A 112 -11.52 -7.87 -8.82
CA THR A 112 -10.16 -7.43 -9.16
C THR A 112 -9.27 -7.23 -7.94
N ILE A 113 -9.75 -6.63 -6.85
CA ILE A 113 -8.92 -6.41 -5.67
C ILE A 113 -8.56 -7.73 -4.98
N PHE A 114 -9.46 -8.70 -4.96
CA PHE A 114 -9.20 -10.01 -4.35
C PHE A 114 -8.31 -10.88 -5.23
N SER A 115 -8.62 -11.02 -6.53
CA SER A 115 -7.80 -11.82 -7.44
C SER A 115 -6.37 -11.30 -7.55
N ARG A 116 -6.19 -10.00 -7.73
CA ARG A 116 -4.85 -9.39 -7.80
C ARG A 116 -4.07 -9.50 -6.49
N THR A 117 -4.76 -9.45 -5.34
CA THR A 117 -4.07 -9.67 -4.06
C THR A 117 -3.54 -11.09 -3.96
N ALA A 118 -4.27 -12.09 -4.43
CA ALA A 118 -3.82 -13.47 -4.49
C ALA A 118 -2.68 -13.65 -5.51
N GLU A 119 -2.86 -13.19 -6.75
CA GLU A 119 -1.90 -13.31 -7.86
C GLU A 119 -0.54 -12.65 -7.56
N ALA A 120 -0.55 -11.41 -7.02
CA ALA A 120 0.67 -10.68 -6.70
C ALA A 120 1.55 -11.43 -5.68
N LYS A 121 0.93 -12.27 -4.86
CA LYS A 121 1.63 -13.06 -3.85
C LYS A 121 2.14 -14.40 -4.38
N CYS A 122 1.52 -14.93 -5.44
CA CYS A 122 1.95 -16.15 -6.10
C CYS A 122 3.15 -15.95 -7.04
N SER A 123 3.30 -14.76 -7.62
CA SER A 123 4.32 -14.45 -8.63
C SER A 123 5.70 -14.09 -8.07
N ASN A 124 5.84 -13.92 -6.77
CA ASN A 124 7.08 -13.41 -6.16
C ASN A 124 7.82 -14.53 -5.41
N GLU A 125 9.01 -14.94 -5.89
CA GLU A 125 9.85 -15.97 -5.26
C GLU A 125 10.21 -15.69 -3.78
N LYS A 126 10.10 -14.43 -3.35
CA LYS A 126 10.24 -13.99 -1.95
C LYS A 126 8.99 -13.24 -1.52
N ASN A 127 7.95 -14.00 -1.25
CA ASN A 127 6.73 -13.40 -0.74
C ASN A 127 6.98 -12.74 0.63
N LYS A 128 6.97 -11.40 0.62
CA LYS A 128 7.29 -10.60 1.80
C LYS A 128 6.03 -10.08 2.53
N GLY A 129 4.84 -10.49 2.07
CA GLY A 129 3.59 -9.93 2.61
C GLY A 129 3.40 -8.46 2.26
N CYS A 130 2.69 -7.72 3.11
CA CYS A 130 2.47 -6.28 2.95
C CYS A 130 3.40 -5.47 3.86
N LEU A 131 4.19 -4.57 3.28
CA LEU A 131 5.07 -3.67 4.04
C LEU A 131 4.29 -2.84 5.07
N MET A 132 3.09 -2.38 4.72
CA MET A 132 2.26 -1.54 5.58
C MET A 132 1.76 -2.29 6.82
N ILE A 133 1.32 -3.54 6.64
CA ILE A 133 0.88 -4.40 7.74
C ILE A 133 2.06 -4.68 8.68
N GLN A 134 3.19 -5.11 8.13
CA GLN A 134 4.39 -5.40 8.93
C GLN A 134 4.85 -4.19 9.72
N SER A 135 4.88 -3.01 9.11
CA SER A 135 5.31 -1.78 9.77
C SER A 135 4.36 -1.34 10.90
N SER A 136 3.06 -1.64 10.78
CA SER A 136 2.10 -1.31 11.84
C SER A 136 2.18 -2.25 13.05
N LEU A 137 2.65 -3.48 12.85
CA LEU A 137 2.70 -4.53 13.87
C LEU A 137 4.06 -4.62 14.58
N ALA A 138 5.16 -4.37 13.87
CA ALA A 138 6.52 -4.69 14.30
C ALA A 138 7.37 -3.50 14.76
N CYS A 139 6.80 -2.28 14.84
CA CYS A 139 7.56 -1.12 15.31
C CYS A 139 7.58 -1.03 16.83
N SER A 140 8.78 -0.81 17.41
CA SER A 140 8.98 -0.51 18.83
C SER A 140 8.43 0.88 19.21
N ASP A 141 8.35 1.17 20.49
CA ASP A 141 7.95 2.49 20.98
C ASP A 141 8.95 3.59 20.58
N GLU A 142 10.24 3.24 20.42
CA GLU A 142 11.28 4.14 19.92
C GLU A 142 11.05 4.55 18.45
N SER A 143 10.31 3.73 17.68
CA SER A 143 9.93 3.99 16.29
C SER A 143 8.51 4.53 16.15
N SER A 144 8.02 5.23 17.16
CA SER A 144 6.64 5.73 17.27
C SER A 144 6.16 6.51 16.03
N VAL A 145 7.02 7.31 15.42
CA VAL A 145 6.69 8.09 14.21
C VAL A 145 6.37 7.18 13.02
N VAL A 146 7.17 6.12 12.82
CA VAL A 146 6.94 5.12 11.76
C VAL A 146 5.65 4.35 12.02
N LYS A 147 5.43 3.92 13.27
CA LYS A 147 4.20 3.23 13.69
C LYS A 147 2.95 4.07 13.48
N ILE A 148 2.97 5.32 13.94
CA ILE A 148 1.86 6.28 13.76
C ILE A 148 1.57 6.49 12.27
N SER A 149 2.61 6.63 11.45
CA SER A 149 2.48 6.81 10.01
C SER A 149 1.88 5.57 9.35
N ALA A 150 2.32 4.37 9.73
CA ALA A 150 1.76 3.11 9.22
C ALA A 150 0.28 2.95 9.61
N LEU A 151 -0.10 3.25 10.85
CA LEU A 151 -1.49 3.21 11.30
C LEU A 151 -2.36 4.22 10.54
N LYS A 152 -1.85 5.42 10.29
CA LYS A 152 -2.54 6.43 9.50
C LYS A 152 -2.78 5.95 8.07
N MET A 153 -1.77 5.40 7.41
CA MET A 153 -1.90 4.85 6.05
C MET A 153 -2.92 3.70 5.99
N ARG A 154 -2.96 2.85 7.02
CA ARG A 154 -3.99 1.81 7.12
C ARG A 154 -5.40 2.38 7.27
N ALA A 155 -5.57 3.42 8.09
CA ALA A 155 -6.85 4.10 8.21
C ALA A 155 -7.30 4.75 6.88
N GLU A 156 -6.38 5.37 6.15
CA GLU A 156 -6.63 5.91 4.81
C GLU A 156 -7.04 4.81 3.82
N PHE A 157 -6.40 3.64 3.87
CA PHE A 157 -6.76 2.50 3.03
C PHE A 157 -8.17 1.99 3.32
N ILE A 158 -8.55 1.85 4.60
CA ILE A 158 -9.91 1.48 5.01
C ILE A 158 -10.91 2.50 4.47
N GLN A 159 -10.60 3.79 4.60
CA GLN A 159 -11.48 4.85 4.13
C GLN A 159 -11.67 4.83 2.60
N LEU A 160 -10.63 4.50 1.83
CA LEU A 160 -10.73 4.34 0.38
C LEU A 160 -11.70 3.23 -0.02
N ILE A 161 -11.64 2.09 0.65
CA ILE A 161 -12.58 0.97 0.40
C ILE A 161 -14.00 1.38 0.80
N GLN A 162 -14.16 2.03 1.96
CA GLN A 162 -15.46 2.51 2.42
C GLN A 162 -16.08 3.48 1.41
N ASN A 163 -15.34 4.50 0.98
CA ASN A 163 -15.80 5.48 -0.01
C ASN A 163 -16.22 4.79 -1.32
N ARG A 164 -15.51 3.72 -1.71
CA ARG A 164 -15.87 2.97 -2.92
C ARG A 164 -17.19 2.22 -2.76
N PHE A 165 -17.46 1.62 -1.61
CA PHE A 165 -18.73 0.97 -1.32
C PHE A 165 -19.87 2.01 -1.17
N GLU A 166 -19.62 3.14 -0.53
CA GLU A 166 -20.59 4.26 -0.44
C GLU A 166 -20.97 4.77 -1.84
N ARG A 167 -19.99 4.93 -2.74
CA ARG A 167 -20.24 5.27 -4.15
C ARG A 167 -21.16 4.23 -4.81
N ALA A 168 -20.86 2.94 -4.61
CA ALA A 168 -21.66 1.86 -5.17
C ALA A 168 -23.10 1.84 -4.64
N ALA A 169 -23.29 2.14 -3.36
CA ALA A 169 -24.64 2.28 -2.78
C ALA A 169 -25.41 3.45 -3.40
N ASN A 170 -24.76 4.61 -3.54
CA ASN A 170 -25.35 5.80 -4.16
C ASN A 170 -25.70 5.57 -5.64
N ASP A 171 -24.89 4.77 -6.35
CA ASP A 171 -25.10 4.38 -7.75
C ASP A 171 -26.15 3.25 -7.90
N GLY A 172 -26.75 2.79 -6.80
CA GLY A 172 -27.76 1.72 -6.83
C GLY A 172 -27.20 0.34 -7.20
N GLN A 173 -25.93 0.09 -6.93
CA GLN A 173 -25.27 -1.19 -7.23
C GLN A 173 -25.34 -2.17 -6.06
N LEU A 174 -25.73 -1.74 -4.88
CA LEU A 174 -25.84 -2.55 -3.67
C LEU A 174 -27.30 -2.72 -3.22
N VAL A 175 -27.58 -3.80 -2.51
CA VAL A 175 -28.88 -4.01 -1.88
C VAL A 175 -29.15 -2.91 -0.84
N GLN A 176 -30.42 -2.56 -0.67
CA GLN A 176 -30.82 -1.38 0.13
C GLN A 176 -30.41 -1.44 1.61
N ASN A 177 -30.26 -2.63 2.16
CA ASN A 177 -29.86 -2.87 3.56
C ASN A 177 -28.41 -3.29 3.72
N ALA A 178 -27.55 -3.04 2.73
CA ALA A 178 -26.13 -3.32 2.83
C ALA A 178 -25.47 -2.47 3.92
N ASP A 179 -24.85 -3.10 4.90
CA ASP A 179 -24.06 -2.40 5.91
C ASP A 179 -22.65 -2.13 5.37
N ILE A 180 -22.45 -0.90 4.90
CA ILE A 180 -21.19 -0.46 4.28
C ILE A 180 -20.00 -0.60 5.22
N GLN A 181 -20.19 -0.33 6.52
CA GLN A 181 -19.09 -0.46 7.49
C GLN A 181 -18.69 -1.93 7.65
N VAL A 182 -19.65 -2.82 7.82
CA VAL A 182 -19.39 -4.26 7.94
C VAL A 182 -18.75 -4.81 6.67
N MET A 183 -19.26 -4.44 5.49
CA MET A 183 -18.66 -4.83 4.19
C MET A 183 -17.22 -4.35 4.06
N THR A 184 -16.94 -3.11 4.46
CA THR A 184 -15.60 -2.52 4.43
C THR A 184 -14.64 -3.30 5.32
N HIS A 185 -15.01 -3.50 6.59
CA HIS A 185 -14.16 -4.22 7.53
C HIS A 185 -13.98 -5.69 7.15
N TYR A 186 -15.00 -6.34 6.59
CA TYR A 186 -14.87 -7.68 6.03
C TYR A 186 -13.85 -7.72 4.89
N ALA A 187 -14.01 -6.82 3.90
CA ALA A 187 -13.09 -6.75 2.77
C ALA A 187 -11.64 -6.54 3.22
N VAL A 188 -11.40 -5.55 4.10
CA VAL A 188 -10.06 -5.26 4.63
C VAL A 188 -9.49 -6.44 5.40
N THR A 189 -10.29 -7.08 6.25
CA THR A 189 -9.84 -8.25 7.04
C THR A 189 -9.41 -9.39 6.14
N MET A 190 -10.18 -9.67 5.08
CA MET A 190 -9.85 -10.74 4.15
C MET A 190 -8.62 -10.42 3.29
N LEU A 191 -8.49 -9.17 2.82
CA LEU A 191 -7.31 -8.71 2.07
C LEU A 191 -6.04 -8.76 2.94
N ASP A 192 -6.12 -8.30 4.19
CA ASP A 192 -5.01 -8.37 5.15
C ASP A 192 -4.65 -9.84 5.45
N GLY A 193 -5.65 -10.69 5.66
CA GLY A 193 -5.48 -12.13 5.89
C GLY A 193 -4.77 -12.83 4.73
N LEU A 194 -5.18 -12.56 3.50
CA LEU A 194 -4.51 -13.09 2.29
C LEU A 194 -3.04 -12.66 2.23
N GLN A 195 -2.74 -11.41 2.57
CA GLN A 195 -1.38 -10.88 2.54
C GLN A 195 -0.50 -11.47 3.65
N ILE A 196 -1.04 -11.69 4.85
CA ILE A 196 -0.32 -12.33 5.96
C ILE A 196 -0.08 -13.81 5.63
N HIS A 197 -1.15 -14.53 5.24
CA HIS A 197 -1.06 -15.95 4.94
C HIS A 197 -0.12 -16.26 3.76
N SER A 198 0.01 -15.34 2.83
CA SER A 198 0.93 -15.49 1.69
C SER A 198 2.40 -15.64 2.12
N ILE A 199 2.79 -15.14 3.31
CA ILE A 199 4.17 -15.25 3.83
C ILE A 199 4.55 -16.71 4.07
N ASP A 200 3.57 -17.55 4.43
CA ASP A 200 3.76 -18.97 4.64
C ASP A 200 3.96 -19.75 3.34
N SER A 201 3.90 -19.06 2.19
CA SER A 201 4.06 -19.62 0.84
C SER A 201 3.12 -20.83 0.58
N PRO A 202 1.81 -20.71 0.83
CA PRO A 202 0.86 -21.78 0.52
C PRO A 202 0.80 -22.01 -1.01
N PRO A 203 0.25 -23.14 -1.46
CA PRO A 203 0.00 -23.35 -2.89
C PRO A 203 -0.80 -22.18 -3.47
N PRO A 204 -0.40 -21.64 -4.65
CA PRO A 204 -1.07 -20.50 -5.28
C PRO A 204 -2.58 -20.65 -5.40
N GLU A 205 -3.04 -21.81 -5.82
CA GLU A 205 -4.46 -22.16 -5.97
C GLU A 205 -5.25 -22.06 -4.65
N MET A 206 -4.57 -22.17 -3.52
CA MET A 206 -5.20 -22.00 -2.21
C MET A 206 -5.52 -20.52 -1.93
N LEU A 207 -4.58 -19.61 -2.18
CA LEU A 207 -4.82 -18.17 -2.02
C LEU A 207 -5.91 -17.68 -2.99
N GLU A 208 -5.88 -18.15 -4.24
CA GLU A 208 -6.89 -17.82 -5.25
C GLU A 208 -8.29 -18.33 -4.82
N SER A 209 -8.37 -19.55 -4.29
CA SER A 209 -9.63 -20.12 -3.80
C SER A 209 -10.20 -19.32 -2.63
N VAL A 210 -9.36 -18.92 -1.66
CA VAL A 210 -9.78 -18.09 -0.52
C VAL A 210 -10.21 -16.70 -0.99
N ALA A 211 -9.46 -16.08 -1.90
CA ALA A 211 -9.81 -14.79 -2.49
C ALA A 211 -11.17 -14.84 -3.20
N LYS A 212 -11.42 -15.90 -3.97
CA LYS A 212 -12.70 -16.12 -4.65
C LYS A 212 -13.86 -16.25 -3.68
N ILE A 213 -13.73 -17.08 -2.64
CA ILE A 213 -14.77 -17.24 -1.61
C ILE A 213 -15.07 -15.90 -0.93
N ALA A 214 -14.03 -15.11 -0.61
CA ALA A 214 -14.22 -13.80 0.00
C ALA A 214 -14.95 -12.81 -0.92
N ALA A 215 -14.62 -12.81 -2.21
CA ALA A 215 -15.31 -11.98 -3.21
C ALA A 215 -16.78 -12.45 -3.40
N GLU A 216 -17.03 -13.75 -3.52
CA GLU A 216 -18.37 -14.32 -3.66
C GLU A 216 -19.27 -13.97 -2.46
N HIS A 217 -18.71 -13.93 -1.25
CA HIS A 217 -19.47 -13.49 -0.08
C HIS A 217 -19.92 -12.02 -0.20
N LEU A 218 -19.05 -11.13 -0.65
CA LEU A 218 -19.41 -9.72 -0.88
C LEU A 218 -20.41 -9.55 -2.04
N PHE A 219 -20.41 -10.43 -3.03
CA PHE A 219 -21.35 -10.41 -4.13
C PHE A 219 -22.82 -10.57 -3.70
N GLN A 220 -23.08 -11.15 -2.52
CA GLN A 220 -24.44 -11.26 -1.97
C GLN A 220 -25.07 -9.89 -1.67
N PHE A 221 -24.24 -8.86 -1.45
CA PHE A 221 -24.68 -7.49 -1.24
C PHE A 221 -24.77 -6.68 -2.54
N CYS A 222 -24.32 -7.23 -3.67
CA CYS A 222 -24.34 -6.56 -4.96
C CYS A 222 -25.60 -6.91 -5.74
N LEU A 223 -26.24 -5.89 -6.32
CA LEU A 223 -27.34 -6.12 -7.25
C LEU A 223 -26.82 -6.75 -8.56
N PRO A 224 -27.63 -7.59 -9.24
CA PRO A 224 -27.29 -8.07 -10.56
C PRO A 224 -27.12 -6.90 -11.53
N LEU A 225 -26.18 -7.03 -12.48
CA LEU A 225 -26.05 -6.04 -13.56
C LEU A 225 -27.42 -5.93 -14.27
N SER A 226 -27.98 -4.73 -14.29
CA SER A 226 -29.18 -4.46 -15.09
C SER A 226 -28.81 -4.77 -16.56
N SER A 227 -29.43 -5.79 -17.14
CA SER A 227 -29.33 -6.01 -18.57
C SER A 227 -29.89 -4.79 -19.29
N GLN A 228 -29.00 -3.95 -19.83
CA GLN A 228 -29.37 -2.89 -20.77
C GLN A 228 -29.66 -3.48 -22.13
#